data_5757acddda69134c96812b00c3913bc3
#
_entry.id   5757acddda69134c96812b00c3913bc3
#
_cell.length_a   1.000
_cell.length_b   1.000
_cell.length_c   1.000
_cell.angle_alpha   90.00
_cell.angle_beta   90.00
_cell.angle_gamma   90.00
#
_symmetry.space_group_name_H-M   'P 1'
#
loop_
_entity.id
_entity.type
_entity.pdbx_description
1 polymer ?
#
loop_
_entity_poly.entity_id
_entity_poly.type
_entity_poly.pdbx_seq_one_letter_code
_entity_poly.pdbx_strand_id
1 'polypeptide(L)'
;MRLCYQVATPDVAIADSVTAYQGPLEKSFSDLAKLGYKGVELMTLNPSELDWEFVKCEAEKNGLKVVLVCTGEIWGQLGLSYTSPKAEVRAEAIRRSKEIIDFAAHLGANINIGRVRGQYCAELTKEQTEEYAVKAFQELADYAAPKNVKIALETVTIMQTNF
;
A
#
# COMPACT_ATOMS: atom_id res chain seq x y z
N MET A 1 -15.73 -15.87 -10.09
CA MET A 1 -14.86 -14.68 -9.95
C MET A 1 -15.00 -14.18 -8.51
N ARG A 2 -13.89 -13.81 -7.84
CA ARG A 2 -13.94 -13.23 -6.49
C ARG A 2 -13.72 -11.73 -6.62
N LEU A 3 -14.65 -10.92 -6.14
CA LEU A 3 -14.54 -9.47 -6.15
C LEU A 3 -13.91 -8.98 -4.84
N CYS A 4 -13.01 -8.01 -4.95
CA CYS A 4 -12.41 -7.29 -3.83
C CYS A 4 -12.71 -5.81 -3.97
N TYR A 5 -12.75 -5.08 -2.85
CA TYR A 5 -12.92 -3.64 -2.82
C TYR A 5 -11.87 -2.99 -1.92
N GLN A 6 -11.47 -1.78 -2.25
CA GLN A 6 -10.48 -1.04 -1.47
C GLN A 6 -11.15 -0.39 -0.26
N VAL A 7 -10.54 -0.52 0.91
CA VAL A 7 -11.00 0.03 2.19
C VAL A 7 -9.87 0.84 2.82
N ALA A 8 -10.15 2.09 3.19
CA ALA A 8 -9.22 2.91 3.94
C ALA A 8 -9.21 2.49 5.42
N THR A 9 -8.03 2.27 5.97
CA THR A 9 -7.83 2.04 7.40
C THR A 9 -7.92 3.36 8.20
N PRO A 10 -8.17 3.33 9.53
CA PRO A 10 -8.39 4.54 10.32
C PRO A 10 -7.23 5.55 10.35
N ASP A 11 -6.01 5.13 10.02
CA ASP A 11 -4.80 5.94 9.94
C ASP A 11 -4.71 6.78 8.65
N VAL A 12 -5.60 6.53 7.68
CA VAL A 12 -5.69 7.30 6.43
C VAL A 12 -6.60 8.51 6.64
N ALA A 13 -6.12 9.70 6.29
CA ALA A 13 -6.95 10.90 6.36
C ALA A 13 -8.12 10.83 5.37
N ILE A 14 -9.31 11.07 5.86
CA ILE A 14 -10.54 11.12 5.04
C ILE A 14 -10.48 12.32 4.10
N ALA A 15 -10.65 12.09 2.81
CA ALA A 15 -10.70 13.12 1.79
C ALA A 15 -11.54 12.67 0.60
N ASP A 16 -12.13 13.61 -0.12
CA ASP A 16 -12.94 13.31 -1.31
C ASP A 16 -12.14 12.64 -2.44
N SER A 17 -10.81 12.84 -2.44
CA SER A 17 -9.90 12.20 -3.40
C SER A 17 -9.58 10.72 -3.09
N VAL A 18 -9.91 10.25 -1.88
CA VAL A 18 -9.72 8.85 -1.49
C VAL A 18 -10.86 8.01 -2.05
N THR A 19 -10.55 7.12 -2.98
CA THR A 19 -11.53 6.28 -3.68
C THR A 19 -11.95 5.03 -2.90
N ALA A 20 -11.22 4.69 -1.84
CA ALA A 20 -11.52 3.54 -0.98
C ALA A 20 -12.81 3.76 -0.17
N TYR A 21 -13.43 2.69 0.28
CA TYR A 21 -14.52 2.77 1.27
C TYR A 21 -13.93 3.35 2.57
N GLN A 22 -14.50 4.45 3.04
CA GLN A 22 -14.03 5.18 4.21
C GLN A 22 -15.02 5.02 5.36
N GLY A 23 -14.50 4.96 6.59
CA GLY A 23 -15.29 4.84 7.81
C GLY A 23 -14.82 3.71 8.73
N PRO A 24 -15.58 3.39 9.80
CA PRO A 24 -15.24 2.31 10.71
C PRO A 24 -15.10 0.97 9.98
N LEU A 25 -14.03 0.22 10.25
CA LEU A 25 -13.73 -1.04 9.56
C LEU A 25 -14.84 -2.09 9.72
N GLU A 26 -15.47 -2.16 10.90
CA GLU A 26 -16.58 -3.08 11.17
C GLU A 26 -17.75 -2.83 10.21
N LYS A 27 -18.04 -1.55 9.97
CA LYS A 27 -19.11 -1.18 9.04
C LYS A 27 -18.71 -1.47 7.61
N SER A 28 -17.51 -1.07 7.20
CA SER A 28 -17.01 -1.26 5.84
C SER A 28 -16.97 -2.74 5.46
N PHE A 29 -16.44 -3.58 6.34
CA PHE A 29 -16.34 -5.02 6.11
C PHE A 29 -17.72 -5.70 6.10
N SER A 30 -18.59 -5.35 7.05
CA SER A 30 -19.97 -5.87 7.06
C SER A 30 -20.75 -5.51 5.80
N ASP A 31 -20.65 -4.27 5.34
CA ASP A 31 -21.36 -3.82 4.15
C ASP A 31 -20.83 -4.51 2.87
N LEU A 32 -19.50 -4.62 2.73
CA LEU A 32 -18.90 -5.32 1.60
C LEU A 32 -19.25 -6.81 1.57
N ALA A 33 -19.26 -7.47 2.72
CA ALA A 33 -19.68 -8.87 2.82
C ALA A 33 -21.15 -9.07 2.39
N LYS A 34 -22.07 -8.18 2.82
CA LYS A 34 -23.49 -8.20 2.41
C LYS A 34 -23.65 -7.98 0.90
N LEU A 35 -22.78 -7.15 0.29
CA LEU A 35 -22.77 -6.92 -1.16
C LEU A 35 -22.14 -8.09 -1.95
N GLY A 36 -21.64 -9.12 -1.26
CA GLY A 36 -21.11 -10.33 -1.88
C GLY A 36 -19.62 -10.30 -2.21
N TYR A 37 -18.88 -9.27 -1.79
CA TYR A 37 -17.42 -9.24 -1.89
C TYR A 37 -16.79 -10.38 -1.09
N LYS A 38 -15.63 -10.84 -1.53
CA LYS A 38 -14.89 -11.96 -0.92
C LYS A 38 -13.50 -11.56 -0.43
N GLY A 39 -13.13 -10.31 -0.67
CA GLY A 39 -11.86 -9.78 -0.19
C GLY A 39 -11.84 -8.27 -0.19
N VAL A 40 -10.81 -7.76 0.46
CA VAL A 40 -10.52 -6.34 0.54
C VAL A 40 -9.06 -6.08 0.20
N GLU A 41 -8.80 -4.91 -0.36
CA GLU A 41 -7.49 -4.28 -0.40
C GLU A 41 -7.48 -3.18 0.66
N LEU A 42 -6.49 -3.17 1.53
CA LEU A 42 -6.37 -2.12 2.56
C LEU A 42 -5.52 -0.97 2.05
N MET A 43 -6.05 0.23 2.11
CA MET A 43 -5.31 1.47 1.94
C MET A 43 -4.88 1.95 3.33
N THR A 44 -3.58 1.96 3.62
CA THR A 44 -3.00 2.34 4.92
C THR A 44 -1.84 3.31 4.74
N LEU A 45 -1.57 4.13 5.75
CA LEU A 45 -0.47 5.08 5.79
C LEU A 45 0.56 4.72 6.84
N ASN A 46 0.10 4.38 8.04
CA ASN A 46 0.92 4.11 9.22
C ASN A 46 0.42 2.88 9.99
N PRO A 47 0.74 1.67 9.53
CA PRO A 47 0.24 0.45 10.15
C PRO A 47 0.54 0.33 11.65
N SER A 48 1.59 1.00 12.16
CA SER A 48 1.94 0.96 13.58
C SER A 48 0.89 1.61 14.50
N GLU A 49 -0.03 2.39 13.94
CA GLU A 49 -1.16 3.00 14.66
C GLU A 49 -2.40 2.10 14.70
N LEU A 50 -2.36 0.96 14.01
CA LEU A 50 -3.49 0.04 13.88
C LEU A 50 -3.37 -1.13 14.88
N ASP A 51 -4.49 -1.60 15.38
CA ASP A 51 -4.60 -2.91 16.03
C ASP A 51 -4.69 -3.99 14.94
N TRP A 52 -3.57 -4.65 14.65
CA TRP A 52 -3.44 -5.63 13.58
C TRP A 52 -4.32 -6.86 13.79
N GLU A 53 -4.45 -7.33 15.06
CA GLU A 53 -5.33 -8.45 15.38
C GLU A 53 -6.80 -8.08 15.18
N PHE A 54 -7.19 -6.88 15.57
CA PHE A 54 -8.55 -6.39 15.34
C PHE A 54 -8.87 -6.36 13.84
N VAL A 55 -7.99 -5.81 13.00
CA VAL A 55 -8.19 -5.76 11.53
C VAL A 55 -8.37 -7.16 10.96
N LYS A 56 -7.53 -8.11 11.38
CA LYS A 56 -7.57 -9.49 10.93
C LYS A 56 -8.85 -10.19 11.36
N CYS A 57 -9.16 -10.15 12.65
CA CYS A 57 -10.36 -10.78 13.21
C CYS A 57 -11.65 -10.22 12.60
N GLU A 58 -11.72 -8.91 12.38
CA GLU A 58 -12.90 -8.29 11.79
C GLU A 58 -13.09 -8.67 10.31
N ALA A 59 -12.00 -8.79 9.53
CA ALA A 59 -12.08 -9.31 8.17
C ALA A 59 -12.56 -10.77 8.15
N GLU A 60 -11.97 -11.63 8.98
CA GLU A 60 -12.33 -13.06 9.07
C GLU A 60 -13.79 -13.26 9.52
N LYS A 61 -14.24 -12.53 10.52
CA LYS A 61 -15.62 -12.53 11.04
C LYS A 61 -16.64 -12.23 9.94
N ASN A 62 -16.29 -11.37 8.98
CA ASN A 62 -17.13 -11.04 7.84
C ASN A 62 -16.91 -11.96 6.62
N GLY A 63 -16.07 -12.99 6.74
CA GLY A 63 -15.75 -13.91 5.64
C GLY A 63 -15.00 -13.25 4.49
N LEU A 64 -14.28 -12.16 4.76
CA LEU A 64 -13.44 -11.41 3.82
C LEU A 64 -11.97 -11.82 3.98
N LYS A 65 -11.24 -11.89 2.87
CA LYS A 65 -9.80 -12.05 2.87
C LYS A 65 -9.15 -10.71 2.57
N VAL A 66 -8.19 -10.28 3.38
CA VAL A 66 -7.28 -9.21 2.98
C VAL A 66 -6.35 -9.77 1.91
N VAL A 67 -6.40 -9.24 0.68
CA VAL A 67 -5.64 -9.75 -0.46
C VAL A 67 -4.41 -8.90 -0.74
N LEU A 68 -4.51 -7.59 -0.55
CA LEU A 68 -3.45 -6.62 -0.77
C LEU A 68 -3.47 -5.55 0.32
N VAL A 69 -2.30 -5.00 0.62
CA VAL A 69 -2.13 -3.75 1.37
C VAL A 69 -1.44 -2.75 0.46
N CYS A 70 -2.07 -1.58 0.26
CA CYS A 70 -1.64 -0.57 -0.68
C CYS A 70 -0.58 0.36 -0.07
N THR A 71 0.45 0.70 -0.85
CA THR A 71 1.49 1.66 -0.48
C THR A 71 1.23 3.08 -0.99
N GLY A 72 0.09 3.32 -1.64
CA GLY A 72 -0.22 4.56 -2.35
C GLY A 72 -0.19 5.82 -1.48
N GLU A 73 -0.56 5.70 -0.21
CA GLU A 73 -0.66 6.84 0.72
C GLU A 73 0.70 7.33 1.22
N ILE A 74 1.76 6.51 1.13
CA ILE A 74 3.14 6.97 1.33
C ILE A 74 3.46 8.14 0.38
N TRP A 75 3.01 8.04 -0.87
CA TRP A 75 3.07 9.16 -1.82
C TRP A 75 1.95 10.17 -1.59
N GLY A 76 0.71 9.69 -1.49
CA GLY A 76 -0.49 10.53 -1.50
C GLY A 76 -0.57 11.53 -0.35
N GLN A 77 -0.20 11.12 0.85
CA GLN A 77 -0.29 11.94 2.05
C GLN A 77 1.06 12.44 2.57
N LEU A 78 2.15 11.70 2.34
CA LEU A 78 3.48 12.06 2.85
C LEU A 78 4.40 12.65 1.77
N GLY A 79 4.06 12.54 0.49
CA GLY A 79 4.89 13.01 -0.61
C GLY A 79 6.21 12.25 -0.75
N LEU A 80 6.31 11.04 -0.17
CA LEU A 80 7.53 10.24 -0.20
C LEU A 80 7.57 9.35 -1.44
N SER A 81 8.76 9.13 -1.99
CA SER A 81 8.95 8.22 -3.13
C SER A 81 10.34 7.59 -3.15
N TYR A 82 10.45 6.46 -3.86
CA TYR A 82 11.73 5.76 -4.04
C TYR A 82 12.68 6.47 -5.00
N THR A 83 12.18 7.39 -5.81
CA THR A 83 12.96 8.12 -6.82
C THR A 83 13.13 9.60 -6.50
N SER A 84 12.87 10.00 -5.24
CA SER A 84 13.16 11.37 -4.81
C SER A 84 14.64 11.72 -5.00
N PRO A 85 15.01 12.95 -5.43
CA PRO A 85 16.39 13.40 -5.45
C PRO A 85 17.02 13.39 -4.04
N LYS A 86 16.21 13.54 -2.98
CA LYS A 86 16.66 13.56 -1.58
C LYS A 86 16.81 12.15 -1.01
N ALA A 87 18.01 11.80 -0.56
CA ALA A 87 18.29 10.45 -0.04
C ALA A 87 17.47 10.09 1.20
N GLU A 88 17.25 11.06 2.10
CA GLU A 88 16.43 10.88 3.29
C GLU A 88 14.97 10.58 2.98
N VAL A 89 14.43 11.18 1.91
CA VAL A 89 13.05 10.91 1.45
C VAL A 89 12.93 9.48 0.90
N ARG A 90 13.94 9.03 0.11
CA ARG A 90 13.98 7.65 -0.39
C ARG A 90 14.06 6.63 0.75
N ALA A 91 14.95 6.88 1.71
CA ALA A 91 15.12 6.01 2.86
C ALA A 91 13.83 5.89 3.69
N GLU A 92 13.15 7.01 3.94
CA GLU A 92 11.88 7.01 4.67
C GLU A 92 10.77 6.30 3.90
N ALA A 93 10.67 6.47 2.57
CA ALA A 93 9.72 5.75 1.73
C ALA A 93 9.93 4.23 1.82
N ILE A 94 11.16 3.76 1.78
CA ILE A 94 11.51 2.34 1.92
C ILE A 94 11.16 1.84 3.34
N ARG A 95 11.51 2.60 4.37
CA ARG A 95 11.20 2.26 5.77
C ARG A 95 9.70 2.07 5.98
N ARG A 96 8.88 3.01 5.51
CA ARG A 96 7.41 2.93 5.57
C ARG A 96 6.87 1.73 4.80
N SER A 97 7.44 1.45 3.64
CA SER A 97 7.03 0.28 2.85
C SER A 97 7.34 -1.04 3.56
N LYS A 98 8.44 -1.12 4.32
CA LYS A 98 8.75 -2.29 5.17
C LYS A 98 7.72 -2.49 6.29
N GLU A 99 7.24 -1.41 6.92
CA GLU A 99 6.14 -1.49 7.90
C GLU A 99 4.85 -2.03 7.28
N ILE A 100 4.54 -1.61 6.05
CA ILE A 100 3.39 -2.16 5.31
C ILE A 100 3.60 -3.65 4.97
N ILE A 101 4.82 -4.06 4.62
CA ILE A 101 5.15 -5.47 4.40
C ILE A 101 4.94 -6.30 5.68
N ASP A 102 5.35 -5.79 6.85
CA ASP A 102 5.13 -6.47 8.13
C ASP A 102 3.65 -6.63 8.45
N PHE A 103 2.86 -5.59 8.24
CA PHE A 103 1.42 -5.63 8.40
C PHE A 103 0.76 -6.62 7.42
N ALA A 104 1.15 -6.59 6.15
CA ALA A 104 0.66 -7.54 5.14
C ALA A 104 1.00 -8.99 5.51
N ALA A 105 2.22 -9.25 6.01
CA ALA A 105 2.63 -10.56 6.48
C ALA A 105 1.75 -11.07 7.63
N HIS A 106 1.44 -10.22 8.60
CA HIS A 106 0.54 -10.54 9.72
C HIS A 106 -0.87 -10.91 9.23
N LEU A 107 -1.38 -10.23 8.20
CA LEU A 107 -2.69 -10.49 7.60
C LEU A 107 -2.70 -11.66 6.60
N GLY A 108 -1.55 -12.24 6.27
CA GLY A 108 -1.43 -13.23 5.20
C GLY A 108 -1.76 -12.66 3.81
N ALA A 109 -1.49 -11.39 3.61
CA ALA A 109 -1.73 -10.61 2.40
C ALA A 109 -0.44 -10.34 1.62
N ASN A 110 -0.57 -9.72 0.45
CA ASN A 110 0.53 -9.20 -0.35
C ASN A 110 0.50 -7.66 -0.33
N ILE A 111 1.46 -7.01 -0.95
CA ILE A 111 1.44 -5.55 -1.15
C ILE A 111 1.42 -5.20 -2.64
N ASN A 112 0.94 -4.01 -2.97
CA ASN A 112 1.17 -3.40 -4.27
C ASN A 112 2.04 -2.15 -4.13
N ILE A 113 2.84 -1.88 -5.17
CA ILE A 113 3.63 -0.67 -5.33
C ILE A 113 3.10 0.07 -6.56
N GLY A 114 2.42 1.18 -6.32
CA GLY A 114 1.91 2.08 -7.35
C GLY A 114 2.70 3.40 -7.35
N ARG A 115 2.06 4.49 -6.97
CA ARG A 115 2.60 5.87 -7.02
C ARG A 115 3.86 6.10 -6.20
N VAL A 116 4.06 5.37 -5.11
CA VAL A 116 5.25 5.52 -4.25
C VAL A 116 6.56 5.20 -4.97
N ARG A 117 6.52 4.47 -6.11
CA ARG A 117 7.71 4.26 -6.95
C ARG A 117 8.34 5.57 -7.43
N GLY A 118 7.53 6.64 -7.58
CA GLY A 118 7.96 7.99 -7.86
C GLY A 118 7.78 8.41 -9.30
N GLN A 119 8.55 9.41 -9.73
CA GLN A 119 8.45 10.06 -11.04
C GLN A 119 9.83 10.52 -11.53
N TYR A 120 9.97 10.70 -12.84
CA TYR A 120 11.08 11.47 -13.39
C TYR A 120 10.94 12.94 -12.99
N CYS A 121 12.04 13.56 -12.61
CA CYS A 121 12.11 14.96 -12.22
C CYS A 121 13.32 15.65 -12.88
N ALA A 122 13.37 16.96 -12.84
CA ALA A 122 14.44 17.73 -13.47
C ALA A 122 15.81 17.60 -12.75
N GLU A 123 15.80 17.22 -11.50
CA GLU A 123 17.00 17.12 -10.66
C GLU A 123 17.79 15.82 -10.88
N LEU A 124 17.20 14.83 -11.56
CA LEU A 124 17.81 13.53 -11.79
C LEU A 124 17.81 13.18 -13.27
N THR A 125 18.82 12.44 -13.72
CA THR A 125 18.75 11.82 -15.04
C THR A 125 17.76 10.65 -15.01
N LYS A 126 17.35 10.21 -16.20
CA LYS A 126 16.48 9.04 -16.35
C LYS A 126 17.13 7.80 -15.73
N GLU A 127 18.39 7.59 -16.03
CA GLU A 127 19.17 6.45 -15.53
C GLU A 127 19.29 6.45 -14.01
N GLN A 128 19.51 7.61 -13.39
CA GLN A 128 19.55 7.74 -11.93
C GLN A 128 18.20 7.41 -11.30
N THR A 129 17.10 7.88 -11.89
CA THR A 129 15.75 7.60 -11.42
C THR A 129 15.45 6.09 -11.47
N GLU A 130 15.77 5.45 -12.60
CA GLU A 130 15.60 4.01 -12.78
C GLU A 130 16.48 3.20 -11.80
N GLU A 131 17.74 3.61 -11.60
CA GLU A 131 18.63 2.96 -10.64
C GLU A 131 18.08 3.01 -9.21
N TYR A 132 17.56 4.16 -8.78
CA TYR A 132 16.96 4.30 -7.44
C TYR A 132 15.72 3.42 -7.28
N ALA A 133 14.86 3.35 -8.29
CA ALA A 133 13.69 2.48 -8.26
C ALA A 133 14.08 1.00 -8.17
N VAL A 134 15.03 0.56 -9.01
CA VAL A 134 15.50 -0.83 -9.00
C VAL A 134 16.09 -1.21 -7.65
N LYS A 135 16.94 -0.36 -7.06
CA LYS A 135 17.52 -0.59 -5.72
C LYS A 135 16.43 -0.71 -4.65
N ALA A 136 15.43 0.16 -4.67
CA ALA A 136 14.32 0.10 -3.73
C ALA A 136 13.51 -1.18 -3.90
N PHE A 137 13.21 -1.57 -5.14
CA PHE A 137 12.47 -2.82 -5.40
C PHE A 137 13.24 -4.06 -4.95
N GLN A 138 14.56 -4.11 -5.18
CA GLN A 138 15.40 -5.21 -4.71
C GLN A 138 15.41 -5.29 -3.19
N GLU A 139 15.64 -4.17 -2.50
CA GLU A 139 15.65 -4.10 -1.04
C GLU A 139 14.32 -4.53 -0.42
N LEU A 140 13.20 -4.08 -1.00
CA LEU A 140 11.87 -4.45 -0.53
C LEU A 140 11.54 -5.92 -0.85
N ALA A 141 11.96 -6.44 -1.99
CA ALA A 141 11.77 -7.85 -2.36
C ALA A 141 12.55 -8.78 -1.40
N ASP A 142 13.81 -8.44 -1.10
CA ASP A 142 14.64 -9.19 -0.15
C ASP A 142 14.04 -9.16 1.27
N TYR A 143 13.44 -8.03 1.66
CA TYR A 143 12.75 -7.90 2.95
C TYR A 143 11.44 -8.69 3.02
N ALA A 144 10.69 -8.74 1.93
CA ALA A 144 9.38 -9.39 1.83
C ALA A 144 9.47 -10.92 1.69
N ALA A 145 10.50 -11.43 1.00
CA ALA A 145 10.64 -12.84 0.66
C ALA A 145 10.58 -13.78 1.89
N PRO A 146 11.36 -13.57 2.98
CA PRO A 146 11.33 -14.45 4.15
C PRO A 146 9.99 -14.38 4.91
N LYS A 147 9.16 -13.36 4.65
CA LYS A 147 7.83 -13.16 5.25
C LYS A 147 6.71 -13.74 4.40
N ASN A 148 7.05 -14.35 3.24
CA ASN A 148 6.10 -14.89 2.26
C ASN A 148 5.12 -13.82 1.72
N VAL A 149 5.56 -12.55 1.65
CA VAL A 149 4.81 -11.44 1.05
C VAL A 149 5.29 -11.22 -0.37
N LYS A 150 4.37 -11.21 -1.32
CA LYS A 150 4.65 -10.88 -2.73
C LYS A 150 4.42 -9.39 -2.95
N ILE A 151 5.22 -8.81 -3.84
CA ILE A 151 5.08 -7.42 -4.26
C ILE A 151 4.53 -7.40 -5.68
N ALA A 152 3.36 -6.79 -5.86
CA ALA A 152 2.78 -6.52 -7.16
C ALA A 152 3.16 -5.09 -7.58
N LEU A 153 3.76 -4.94 -8.76
CA LEU A 153 3.95 -3.62 -9.38
C LEU A 153 2.67 -3.25 -10.10
N GLU A 154 2.04 -2.19 -9.65
CA GLU A 154 0.80 -1.69 -10.24
C GLU A 154 1.11 -0.81 -11.45
N THR A 155 0.45 -1.09 -12.57
CA THR A 155 0.47 -0.20 -13.73
C THR A 155 -0.44 0.98 -13.46
N VAL A 156 0.13 2.16 -13.22
CA VAL A 156 -0.62 3.40 -13.05
C VAL A 156 -0.63 4.22 -14.34
N THR A 157 -1.62 5.10 -14.46
CA THR A 157 -1.78 5.92 -15.67
C THR A 157 -0.72 7.02 -15.72
N ILE A 158 -0.45 7.53 -16.94
CA ILE A 158 0.46 8.66 -17.16
C ILE A 158 0.01 9.94 -16.43
N MET A 159 -1.27 10.01 -16.03
CA MET A 159 -1.80 11.13 -15.23
C MET A 159 -1.34 11.07 -13.76
N GLN A 160 -0.88 9.91 -13.31
CA GLN A 160 -0.47 9.70 -11.91
C GLN A 160 1.04 9.56 -11.76
N THR A 161 1.73 9.12 -12.79
CA THR A 161 3.20 9.03 -12.85
C THR A 161 3.68 9.03 -14.29
N ASN A 162 4.85 9.61 -14.50
CA ASN A 162 5.56 9.61 -15.78
C ASN A 162 6.70 8.56 -15.84
N PHE A 163 6.70 7.64 -14.88
CA PHE A 163 7.73 6.62 -14.69
C PHE A 163 7.17 5.20 -14.79
#